data_fc06d23e737b1dad9d6520bd406004b3
#
_entry.id   fc06d23e737b1dad9d6520bd406004b3
#
_cell.length_a   1.000
_cell.length_b   1.000
_cell.length_c   1.000
_cell.angle_alpha   90.00
_cell.angle_beta   90.00
_cell.angle_gamma   90.00
#
_symmetry.space_group_name_H-M   'P 1'
#
loop_
_entity.id
_entity.type
_entity.pdbx_description
1 polymer ?
#
loop_
_entity_poly.entity_id
_entity_poly.type
_entity_poly.pdbx_seq_one_letter_code
_entity_poly.pdbx_strand_id
1 'polypeptide(L)'
;VGSAPEAGFYQAPTLLRDVPATHRLAREEVFGPVLAAMPFTDEADAVRLANGTLYGLAAGVWTRDGGRQMRMARAIRAGQVFINNYGAGGGVELPFGGMRHSGHGREKGFEALYGFTTLKTVAIRHG
;
A
#
# COMPACT_ATOMS: atom_id res chain seq x y z
N VAL A 1 -22.77 13.11 -5.08
CA VAL A 1 -21.43 13.45 -5.62
C VAL A 1 -21.69 14.43 -6.75
N GLY A 2 -21.06 15.62 -6.73
CA GLY A 2 -21.26 16.65 -7.74
C GLY A 2 -20.85 16.18 -9.16
N SER A 3 -21.41 16.81 -10.17
CA SER A 3 -21.02 16.59 -11.57
C SER A 3 -19.63 17.18 -11.82
N ALA A 4 -18.87 16.53 -12.69
CA ALA A 4 -17.63 17.10 -13.19
C ALA A 4 -17.93 18.32 -14.08
N PRO A 5 -17.02 19.31 -14.17
CA PRO A 5 -17.15 20.40 -15.14
C PRO A 5 -17.25 19.88 -16.57
N GLU A 6 -18.00 20.58 -17.42
CA GLU A 6 -18.20 20.17 -18.82
C GLU A 6 -16.96 20.38 -19.69
N ALA A 7 -16.08 21.30 -19.32
CA ALA A 7 -14.85 21.60 -20.08
C ALA A 7 -13.61 21.13 -19.30
N GLY A 8 -12.68 20.44 -19.97
CA GLY A 8 -11.44 19.92 -19.42
C GLY A 8 -11.45 18.40 -19.23
N PHE A 9 -10.39 17.85 -18.63
CA PHE A 9 -10.20 16.41 -18.41
C PHE A 9 -10.53 16.06 -16.95
N TYR A 10 -11.82 16.06 -16.61
CA TYR A 10 -12.30 15.78 -15.27
C TYR A 10 -13.05 14.46 -15.22
N GLN A 11 -12.81 13.70 -14.15
CA GLN A 11 -13.56 12.50 -13.81
C GLN A 11 -14.23 12.69 -12.45
N ALA A 12 -15.52 12.49 -12.36
CA ALA A 12 -16.22 12.51 -11.07
C ALA A 12 -15.77 11.35 -10.19
N PRO A 13 -15.65 11.55 -8.85
CA PRO A 13 -15.39 10.45 -7.94
C PRO A 13 -16.38 9.30 -8.14
N THR A 14 -15.86 8.11 -8.36
CA THR A 14 -16.66 6.93 -8.75
C THR A 14 -16.43 5.79 -7.76
N LEU A 15 -17.50 5.29 -7.16
CA LEU A 15 -17.49 4.10 -6.32
C LEU A 15 -18.15 2.94 -7.08
N LEU A 16 -17.39 1.87 -7.29
CA LEU A 16 -17.88 0.62 -7.86
C LEU A 16 -18.02 -0.41 -6.74
N ARG A 17 -19.20 -0.97 -6.58
CA ARG A 17 -19.52 -1.94 -5.53
C ARG A 17 -19.54 -3.35 -6.08
N ASP A 18 -19.31 -4.30 -5.18
CA ASP A 18 -19.40 -5.73 -5.46
C ASP A 18 -18.49 -6.18 -6.62
N VAL A 19 -17.33 -5.55 -6.72
CA VAL A 19 -16.38 -5.84 -7.79
C VAL A 19 -15.80 -7.24 -7.59
N PRO A 20 -15.91 -8.16 -8.56
CA PRO A 20 -15.29 -9.47 -8.45
C PRO A 20 -13.78 -9.40 -8.33
N ALA A 21 -13.16 -10.21 -7.47
CA ALA A 21 -11.71 -10.24 -7.27
C ALA A 21 -10.91 -10.59 -8.55
N THR A 22 -11.57 -11.16 -9.56
CA THR A 22 -10.98 -11.47 -10.87
C THR A 22 -11.07 -10.32 -11.87
N HIS A 23 -11.86 -9.29 -11.57
CA HIS A 23 -12.04 -8.15 -12.47
C HIS A 23 -10.79 -7.28 -12.54
N ARG A 24 -10.53 -6.66 -13.68
CA ARG A 24 -9.37 -5.76 -13.86
C ARG A 24 -9.30 -4.66 -12.81
N LEU A 25 -10.43 -4.03 -12.48
CA LEU A 25 -10.52 -2.96 -11.48
C LEU A 25 -10.15 -3.40 -10.06
N ALA A 26 -10.17 -4.71 -9.77
CA ALA A 26 -9.71 -5.26 -8.50
C ALA A 26 -8.20 -5.57 -8.49
N ARG A 27 -7.55 -5.57 -9.64
CA ARG A 27 -6.16 -6.03 -9.82
C ARG A 27 -5.22 -5.01 -10.40
N GLU A 28 -5.74 -4.08 -11.20
CA GLU A 28 -4.98 -3.05 -11.89
C GLU A 28 -5.30 -1.69 -11.28
N GLU A 29 -4.30 -0.84 -11.16
CA GLU A 29 -4.48 0.52 -10.67
C GLU A 29 -5.07 1.40 -11.77
N VAL A 30 -6.21 2.03 -11.50
CA VAL A 30 -6.86 2.96 -12.45
C VAL A 30 -6.12 4.31 -12.47
N PHE A 31 -5.44 4.66 -11.38
CA PHE A 31 -4.75 5.94 -11.18
C PHE A 31 -5.67 7.16 -11.40
N GLY A 32 -6.85 7.13 -10.80
CA GLY A 32 -7.88 8.16 -10.90
C GLY A 32 -8.85 8.10 -9.72
N PRO A 33 -9.88 8.96 -9.69
CA PRO A 33 -10.83 9.05 -8.57
C PRO A 33 -11.84 7.88 -8.61
N VAL A 34 -11.36 6.66 -8.65
CA VAL A 34 -12.16 5.42 -8.72
C VAL A 34 -11.83 4.53 -7.54
N LEU A 35 -12.84 4.09 -6.82
CA LEU A 35 -12.74 3.13 -5.73
C LEU A 35 -13.52 1.86 -6.08
N ALA A 36 -12.84 0.72 -6.06
CA ALA A 36 -13.45 -0.60 -6.20
C ALA A 36 -13.69 -1.21 -4.80
N ALA A 37 -14.94 -1.43 -4.45
CA ALA A 37 -15.32 -2.06 -3.19
C ALA A 37 -15.65 -3.53 -3.40
N MET A 38 -15.07 -4.39 -2.57
CA MET A 38 -15.26 -5.83 -2.58
C MET A 38 -15.72 -6.27 -1.19
N PRO A 39 -16.85 -6.99 -1.06
CA PRO A 39 -17.23 -7.58 0.21
C PRO A 39 -16.28 -8.74 0.56
N PHE A 40 -16.13 -8.99 1.85
CA PHE A 40 -15.41 -10.16 2.37
C PHE A 40 -16.25 -10.83 3.46
N THR A 41 -16.03 -12.12 3.67
CA THR A 41 -16.84 -12.94 4.59
C THR A 41 -16.23 -13.00 5.99
N ASP A 42 -14.90 -13.05 6.07
CA ASP A 42 -14.16 -13.17 7.33
C ASP A 42 -12.76 -12.54 7.21
N GLU A 43 -11.99 -12.64 8.29
CA GLU A 43 -10.64 -12.07 8.36
C GLU A 43 -9.67 -12.71 7.33
N ALA A 44 -9.79 -14.02 7.12
CA ALA A 44 -8.93 -14.73 6.16
C ALA A 44 -9.24 -14.31 4.72
N ASP A 45 -10.52 -14.13 4.41
CA ASP A 45 -10.97 -13.65 3.11
C ASP A 45 -10.54 -12.19 2.86
N ALA A 46 -10.63 -11.33 3.88
CA ALA A 46 -10.13 -9.95 3.80
C ALA A 46 -8.62 -9.91 3.50
N VAL A 47 -7.82 -10.75 4.16
CA VAL A 47 -6.37 -10.87 3.90
C VAL A 47 -6.11 -11.41 2.49
N ARG A 48 -6.87 -12.40 2.05
CA ARG A 48 -6.76 -12.96 0.70
C ARG A 48 -7.03 -11.90 -0.37
N LEU A 49 -8.09 -11.12 -0.21
CA LEU A 49 -8.43 -10.03 -1.13
C LEU A 49 -7.39 -8.91 -1.11
N ALA A 50 -6.98 -8.44 0.07
CA ALA A 50 -5.97 -7.39 0.22
C ALA A 50 -4.63 -7.78 -0.42
N ASN A 51 -4.26 -9.07 -0.35
CA ASN A 51 -3.03 -9.59 -0.95
C ASN A 51 -3.20 -10.05 -2.41
N GLY A 52 -4.40 -9.96 -2.97
CA GLY A 52 -4.78 -10.50 -4.28
C GLY A 52 -4.30 -9.72 -5.49
N THR A 53 -3.49 -8.69 -5.32
CA THR A 53 -2.93 -7.87 -6.39
C THR A 53 -1.42 -8.06 -6.53
N LEU A 54 -0.85 -7.57 -7.62
CA LEU A 54 0.61 -7.52 -7.82
C LEU A 54 1.26 -6.35 -7.07
N TYR A 55 0.48 -5.47 -6.48
CA TYR A 55 0.95 -4.29 -5.75
C TYR A 55 1.07 -4.57 -4.25
N GLY A 56 1.75 -3.66 -3.57
CA GLY A 56 1.93 -3.72 -2.13
C GLY A 56 2.60 -2.46 -1.59
N LEU A 57 2.02 -1.28 -1.86
CA LEU A 57 2.56 -0.02 -1.35
C LEU A 57 2.05 0.26 0.06
N ALA A 58 0.76 0.44 0.21
CA ALA A 58 0.15 0.81 1.47
C ALA A 58 -1.20 0.10 1.67
N ALA A 59 -1.55 -0.13 2.92
CA ALA A 59 -2.85 -0.65 3.32
C ALA A 59 -3.34 0.05 4.59
N GLY A 60 -4.67 0.15 4.72
CA GLY A 60 -5.33 0.66 5.93
C GLY A 60 -6.28 -0.38 6.50
N VAL A 61 -6.29 -0.53 7.81
CA VAL A 61 -7.18 -1.45 8.53
C VAL A 61 -7.90 -0.70 9.64
N TRP A 62 -9.22 -0.79 9.66
CA TRP A 62 -10.04 -0.19 10.70
C TRP A 62 -10.71 -1.28 11.53
N THR A 63 -10.35 -1.40 12.78
CA THR A 63 -10.93 -2.35 13.72
C THR A 63 -10.68 -1.94 15.17
N ARG A 64 -11.62 -2.23 16.07
CA ARG A 64 -11.47 -2.01 17.52
C ARG A 64 -10.82 -3.21 18.23
N ASP A 65 -10.77 -4.38 17.58
CA ASP A 65 -10.16 -5.59 18.12
C ASP A 65 -8.63 -5.52 18.00
N GLY A 66 -7.94 -5.36 19.13
CA GLY A 66 -6.47 -5.28 19.19
C GLY A 66 -5.77 -6.54 18.68
N GLY A 67 -6.35 -7.72 18.92
CA GLY A 67 -5.83 -8.98 18.36
C GLY A 67 -5.88 -8.99 16.83
N ARG A 68 -7.00 -8.55 16.27
CA ARG A 68 -7.16 -8.41 14.81
C ARG A 68 -6.21 -7.38 14.23
N GLN A 69 -6.00 -6.24 14.89
CA GLN A 69 -5.03 -5.25 14.46
C GLN A 69 -3.65 -5.88 14.19
N MET A 70 -3.17 -6.67 15.15
CA MET A 70 -1.86 -7.31 15.06
C MET A 70 -1.80 -8.43 14.02
N ARG A 71 -2.87 -9.23 13.91
CA ARG A 71 -2.93 -10.28 12.88
C ARG A 71 -2.96 -9.69 11.48
N MET A 72 -3.79 -8.67 11.24
CA MET A 72 -3.89 -7.99 9.95
C MET A 72 -2.59 -7.28 9.59
N ALA A 73 -1.94 -6.59 10.53
CA ALA A 73 -0.65 -5.94 10.30
C ALA A 73 0.44 -6.92 9.84
N ARG A 74 0.43 -8.16 10.34
CA ARG A 74 1.39 -9.20 9.94
C ARG A 74 1.03 -9.90 8.64
N ALA A 75 -0.27 -10.04 8.36
CA ALA A 75 -0.76 -10.83 7.23
C ALA A 75 -0.83 -10.04 5.91
N ILE A 76 -1.04 -8.74 5.98
CA ILE A 76 -1.14 -7.88 4.79
C ILE A 76 0.27 -7.63 4.23
N ARG A 77 0.43 -7.90 2.95
CA ARG A 77 1.68 -7.73 2.20
C ARG A 77 1.75 -6.36 1.55
N ALA A 78 2.02 -5.35 2.35
CA ALA A 78 2.26 -3.98 1.92
C ALA A 78 3.50 -3.43 2.62
N GLY A 79 4.16 -2.47 2.00
CA GLY A 79 5.31 -1.78 2.59
C GLY A 79 4.94 -0.96 3.81
N GLN A 80 3.68 -0.50 3.87
CA GLN A 80 3.12 0.20 5.01
C GLN A 80 1.72 -0.35 5.34
N VAL A 81 1.46 -0.58 6.62
CA VAL A 81 0.13 -0.95 7.11
C VAL A 81 -0.27 0.02 8.21
N PHE A 82 -1.34 0.77 7.98
CA PHE A 82 -1.90 1.74 8.90
C PHE A 82 -3.08 1.12 9.65
N ILE A 83 -3.12 1.25 10.97
CA ILE A 83 -4.19 0.73 11.81
C ILE A 83 -5.00 1.90 12.38
N ASN A 84 -6.30 1.94 12.07
CA ASN A 84 -7.24 3.01 12.45
C ASN A 84 -6.72 4.41 12.08
N ASN A 85 -5.90 4.46 11.07
CA ASN A 85 -5.24 5.65 10.54
C ASN A 85 -4.97 5.42 9.05
N TYR A 86 -4.76 6.49 8.32
CA TYR A 86 -4.24 6.45 6.96
C TYR A 86 -3.44 7.72 6.72
N GLY A 87 -2.18 7.57 6.51
CA GLY A 87 -1.29 8.70 6.27
C GLY A 87 -0.16 8.23 5.36
N ALA A 88 -0.43 8.15 4.06
CA ALA A 88 0.63 7.85 3.10
C ALA A 88 1.77 8.85 3.30
N GLY A 89 2.84 8.37 3.84
CA GLY A 89 4.03 9.14 3.98
C GLY A 89 4.31 9.75 5.34
N GLY A 90 3.61 9.47 6.44
CA GLY A 90 3.97 9.87 7.81
C GLY A 90 5.16 10.85 7.93
N GLY A 91 5.78 11.03 9.02
CA GLY A 91 6.98 11.87 9.13
C GLY A 91 8.18 11.33 8.34
N VAL A 92 9.25 12.11 8.28
CA VAL A 92 10.51 11.71 7.61
C VAL A 92 11.19 10.53 8.31
N GLU A 93 10.81 10.26 9.53
CA GLU A 93 11.32 9.16 10.37
C GLU A 93 10.74 7.78 10.00
N LEU A 94 9.62 7.76 9.28
CA LEU A 94 8.97 6.50 8.89
C LEU A 94 9.40 6.07 7.49
N PRO A 95 9.98 4.87 7.33
CA PRO A 95 10.35 4.37 6.00
C PRO A 95 9.13 4.29 5.09
N PHE A 96 9.26 4.80 3.88
CA PHE A 96 8.22 4.74 2.86
C PHE A 96 8.70 3.92 1.67
N GLY A 97 7.88 3.02 1.20
CA GLY A 97 8.16 2.23 0.00
C GLY A 97 7.32 0.97 -0.06
N GLY A 98 7.21 0.42 -1.25
CA GLY A 98 6.39 -0.74 -1.56
C GLY A 98 7.14 -2.06 -1.57
N MET A 99 6.43 -3.08 -1.98
CA MET A 99 6.94 -4.39 -2.36
C MET A 99 6.23 -4.86 -3.63
N ARG A 100 6.72 -5.91 -4.26
CA ARG A 100 6.22 -6.45 -5.52
C ARG A 100 6.28 -5.37 -6.63
N HIS A 101 5.23 -5.18 -7.44
CA HIS A 101 5.18 -4.18 -8.50
C HIS A 101 5.12 -2.73 -7.99
N SER A 102 4.87 -2.50 -6.70
CA SER A 102 5.01 -1.18 -6.08
C SER A 102 6.47 -0.78 -5.79
N GLY A 103 7.42 -1.57 -6.26
CA GLY A 103 8.85 -1.27 -6.18
C GLY A 103 9.55 -1.93 -5.01
N HIS A 104 10.81 -1.54 -4.81
CA HIS A 104 11.69 -1.99 -3.74
C HIS A 104 12.50 -0.81 -3.20
N GLY A 105 13.23 -1.03 -2.13
CA GLY A 105 13.93 0.04 -1.43
C GLY A 105 12.98 0.80 -0.49
N ARG A 106 13.53 1.80 0.15
CA ARG A 106 12.76 2.68 1.03
C ARG A 106 13.23 4.12 0.86
N GLU A 107 12.25 5.02 0.83
CA GLU A 107 12.48 6.45 1.02
C GLU A 107 12.20 6.78 2.49
N LYS A 108 12.83 7.80 3.01
CA LYS A 108 12.70 8.23 4.41
C LYS A 108 13.19 7.17 5.41
N GLY A 109 13.18 7.52 6.68
CA GLY A 109 13.73 6.70 7.74
C GLY A 109 15.23 6.45 7.57
N PHE A 110 15.81 5.71 8.49
CA PHE A 110 17.22 5.28 8.40
C PHE A 110 17.47 4.37 7.19
N GLU A 111 16.49 3.61 6.78
CA GLU A 111 16.55 2.68 5.67
C GLU A 111 16.86 3.37 4.35
N ALA A 112 16.44 4.62 4.19
CA ALA A 112 16.73 5.41 2.99
C ALA A 112 18.24 5.64 2.80
N LEU A 113 18.99 5.74 3.87
CA LEU A 113 20.45 5.96 3.82
C LEU A 113 21.17 4.86 3.05
N TYR A 114 20.70 3.61 3.16
CA TYR A 114 21.30 2.49 2.42
C TYR A 114 21.14 2.64 0.90
N GLY A 115 20.06 3.29 0.45
CA GLY A 115 19.82 3.56 -0.98
C GLY A 115 20.74 4.66 -1.56
N PHE A 116 21.30 5.52 -0.71
CA PHE A 116 22.18 6.61 -1.10
C PHE A 116 23.67 6.35 -0.80
N THR A 117 23.99 5.16 -0.32
CA THR A 117 25.37 4.77 0.04
C THR A 117 25.78 3.48 -0.64
N THR A 118 27.07 3.25 -0.73
CA THR A 118 27.65 1.99 -1.21
C THR A 118 28.62 1.44 -0.19
N LEU A 119 28.47 0.18 0.17
CA LEU A 119 29.44 -0.53 1.00
C LEU A 119 30.74 -0.76 0.23
N LYS A 120 31.86 -0.38 0.84
CA LYS A 120 33.19 -0.67 0.35
C LYS A 120 34.01 -1.38 1.43
N THR A 121 34.51 -2.53 1.11
CA THR A 121 35.47 -3.22 1.99
C THR A 121 36.90 -2.75 1.64
N VAL A 122 37.64 -2.32 2.66
CA VAL A 122 39.07 -2.00 2.54
C VAL A 122 39.81 -2.92 3.50
N ALA A 123 40.65 -3.77 2.97
CA ALA A 123 41.53 -4.65 3.75
C ALA A 123 43.00 -4.24 3.49
N ILE A 124 43.68 -3.87 4.56
CA ILE A 124 45.09 -3.46 4.48
C ILE A 124 45.91 -4.45 5.31
N ARG A 125 46.89 -5.08 4.70
CA ARG A 125 47.88 -5.89 5.39
C ARG A 125 49.16 -5.05 5.53
N HIS A 126 49.54 -4.80 6.77
CA HIS A 126 50.85 -4.26 7.07
C HIS A 126 51.84 -5.42 7.14
N GLY A 127 52.92 -5.32 6.38
CA GLY A 127 54.00 -6.31 6.33
C GLY A 127 54.76 -6.43 7.63
#